data_0a78739e1f0e7dde5066f4c91ef41812
#
_entry.id   0a78739e1f0e7dde5066f4c91ef41812
#
_cell.length_a   1.000
_cell.length_b   1.000
_cell.length_c   1.000
_cell.angle_alpha   90.00
_cell.angle_beta   90.00
_cell.angle_gamma   90.00
#
_symmetry.space_group_name_H-M   'P 1'
#
loop_
_entity.id
_entity.type
_entity.pdbx_description
1 polymer ?
#
loop_
_entity_poly.entity_id
_entity_poly.type
_entity_poly.pdbx_seq_one_letter_code
_entity_poly.pdbx_strand_id
1 'polypeptide(L)'
;IDKAETKAEKDSIRNYSQHRTVIKSVSFNNVRVNIKSKNPMPYDPANFTLGYSYSINDKKNPETEYETTKDYGANFAYSYVPYVKPIKPFDKLLKKNNGYTRYAKQLAFNVAPSINFQTAMMRNYYEIKLRDLTGAATGVPNDIPVTFSQNFYWDRAFSLNWAFTNNLNITFSSGTNARIEEPYVQVNKELNPDGYQLWKDSVKKSIADLGTPMKYDQQFMATWQLPLQLIPVLDWTNASLSYNATYNWDRGATVSEDIEMGNTIKN
;
A
#
# COMPACT_ATOMS: atom_id res chain seq x y z
N ILE A 1 -49.07 -5.98 -7.31
CA ILE A 1 -49.14 -4.59 -7.84
C ILE A 1 -50.56 -4.29 -8.34
N ASP A 2 -51.21 -5.21 -9.03
CA ASP A 2 -52.52 -4.96 -9.62
C ASP A 2 -53.69 -4.83 -8.61
N LYS A 3 -53.50 -5.29 -7.36
CA LYS A 3 -54.46 -5.16 -6.25
C LYS A 3 -54.24 -3.89 -5.39
N ALA A 4 -53.18 -3.11 -5.64
CA ALA A 4 -52.93 -1.89 -4.88
C ALA A 4 -53.77 -0.74 -5.42
N GLU A 5 -54.51 -0.07 -4.53
CA GLU A 5 -55.46 0.99 -4.88
C GLU A 5 -54.79 2.34 -5.06
N THR A 6 -53.73 2.60 -4.31
CA THR A 6 -53.02 3.88 -4.33
C THR A 6 -51.68 3.81 -4.97
N LYS A 7 -51.18 4.94 -5.52
CA LYS A 7 -49.83 5.06 -6.08
C LYS A 7 -48.76 4.77 -5.04
N ALA A 8 -48.98 5.21 -3.80
CA ALA A 8 -48.06 4.99 -2.70
C ALA A 8 -47.92 3.50 -2.36
N GLU A 9 -49.00 2.73 -2.34
CA GLU A 9 -48.95 1.28 -2.17
C GLU A 9 -48.23 0.57 -3.32
N LYS A 10 -48.48 0.97 -4.56
CA LYS A 10 -47.79 0.43 -5.71
C LYS A 10 -46.30 0.67 -5.66
N ASP A 11 -45.89 1.86 -5.26
CA ASP A 11 -44.46 2.22 -5.10
C ASP A 11 -43.81 1.48 -3.94
N SER A 12 -44.55 1.30 -2.82
CA SER A 12 -44.09 0.49 -1.67
C SER A 12 -43.88 -0.98 -2.07
N ILE A 13 -44.88 -1.62 -2.70
CA ILE A 13 -44.76 -3.01 -3.16
C ILE A 13 -43.62 -3.16 -4.16
N ARG A 14 -43.47 -2.21 -5.08
CA ARG A 14 -42.36 -2.21 -6.05
C ARG A 14 -41.02 -2.10 -5.34
N ASN A 15 -40.84 -1.19 -4.42
CA ASN A 15 -39.60 -1.01 -3.65
C ASN A 15 -39.26 -2.25 -2.79
N TYR A 16 -40.29 -2.98 -2.35
CA TYR A 16 -40.13 -4.19 -1.56
C TYR A 16 -39.73 -5.39 -2.41
N SER A 17 -40.25 -5.51 -3.64
CA SER A 17 -40.07 -6.67 -4.53
C SER A 17 -38.93 -6.53 -5.52
N GLN A 18 -38.29 -5.37 -5.61
CA GLN A 18 -37.23 -5.14 -6.57
C GLN A 18 -35.88 -5.65 -6.13
N HIS A 19 -35.19 -6.37 -7.04
CA HIS A 19 -33.75 -6.55 -6.98
C HIS A 19 -33.08 -5.31 -7.60
N ARG A 20 -32.41 -4.53 -6.78
CA ARG A 20 -31.73 -3.31 -7.23
C ARG A 20 -30.28 -3.34 -6.79
N THR A 21 -29.37 -3.11 -7.73
CA THR A 21 -27.96 -2.86 -7.47
C THR A 21 -27.58 -1.50 -8.04
N VAL A 22 -26.94 -0.67 -7.23
CA VAL A 22 -26.42 0.64 -7.62
C VAL A 22 -24.96 0.69 -7.29
N ILE A 23 -24.13 0.86 -8.32
CA ILE A 23 -22.67 1.02 -8.17
C ILE A 23 -22.33 2.45 -8.54
N LYS A 24 -21.60 3.13 -7.66
CA LYS A 24 -21.02 4.45 -7.91
C LYS A 24 -19.54 4.39 -7.61
N SER A 25 -18.73 4.86 -8.53
CA SER A 25 -17.27 4.90 -8.32
C SER A 25 -16.66 6.18 -8.84
N VAL A 26 -15.62 6.63 -8.15
CA VAL A 26 -14.77 7.74 -8.57
C VAL A 26 -13.32 7.30 -8.36
N SER A 27 -12.48 7.48 -9.38
CA SER A 27 -11.06 7.16 -9.26
C SER A 27 -10.19 8.19 -9.98
N PHE A 28 -9.08 8.53 -9.35
CA PHE A 28 -8.00 9.33 -9.90
C PHE A 28 -6.72 8.51 -9.78
N ASN A 29 -6.19 8.06 -10.89
CA ASN A 29 -5.00 7.21 -10.90
C ASN A 29 -3.81 7.95 -11.48
N ASN A 30 -2.64 7.78 -10.87
CA ASN A 30 -1.37 8.30 -11.37
C ASN A 30 -1.36 9.83 -11.62
N VAL A 31 -2.00 10.59 -10.73
CA VAL A 31 -1.98 12.04 -10.81
C VAL A 31 -0.58 12.53 -10.46
N ARG A 32 0.09 13.13 -11.43
CA ARG A 32 1.45 13.68 -11.27
C ARG A 32 1.62 14.95 -12.08
N VAL A 33 2.56 15.78 -11.64
CA VAL A 33 2.98 16.97 -12.40
C VAL A 33 4.03 16.53 -13.43
N ASN A 34 3.75 16.73 -14.72
CA ASN A 34 4.67 16.36 -15.79
C ASN A 34 5.58 17.53 -16.16
N ILE A 35 6.60 17.76 -15.34
CA ILE A 35 7.65 18.75 -15.58
C ILE A 35 8.92 18.01 -15.99
N LYS A 36 9.47 18.32 -17.17
CA LYS A 36 10.76 17.81 -17.60
C LYS A 36 11.87 18.72 -17.08
N SER A 37 12.48 18.35 -15.96
CA SER A 37 13.69 19.02 -15.46
C SER A 37 14.93 18.49 -16.18
N LYS A 38 15.86 19.41 -16.53
CA LYS A 38 17.18 19.02 -17.06
C LYS A 38 18.03 18.32 -16.01
N ASN A 39 17.89 18.70 -14.75
CA ASN A 39 18.54 18.12 -13.59
C ASN A 39 17.47 17.75 -12.56
N PRO A 40 17.02 16.49 -12.51
CA PRO A 40 16.03 16.06 -11.54
C PRO A 40 16.53 16.27 -10.10
N MET A 41 15.75 16.98 -9.29
CA MET A 41 16.03 17.20 -7.88
C MET A 41 15.10 16.34 -7.01
N PRO A 42 15.52 15.94 -5.79
CA PRO A 42 14.68 15.11 -4.92
C PRO A 42 13.32 15.71 -4.59
N TYR A 43 13.21 17.04 -4.57
CA TYR A 43 11.99 17.79 -4.25
C TYR A 43 11.13 18.16 -5.47
N ASP A 44 11.51 17.72 -6.68
CA ASP A 44 10.74 18.02 -7.88
C ASP A 44 9.32 17.41 -7.79
N PRO A 45 8.27 18.21 -8.08
CA PRO A 45 6.89 17.70 -8.06
C PRO A 45 6.65 16.52 -9.00
N ALA A 46 7.45 16.37 -10.05
CA ALA A 46 7.39 15.26 -10.99
C ALA A 46 7.74 13.89 -10.36
N ASN A 47 8.42 13.89 -9.20
CA ASN A 47 8.78 12.68 -8.46
C ASN A 47 7.59 12.09 -7.69
N PHE A 48 6.52 12.85 -7.50
CA PHE A 48 5.37 12.45 -6.69
C PHE A 48 4.22 12.02 -7.58
N THR A 49 3.59 10.94 -7.19
CA THR A 49 2.39 10.40 -7.85
C THR A 49 1.34 10.11 -6.80
N LEU A 50 0.13 10.54 -7.07
CA LEU A 50 -1.03 10.36 -6.19
C LEU A 50 -2.11 9.57 -6.90
N GLY A 51 -2.83 8.76 -6.14
CA GLY A 51 -4.05 8.11 -6.61
C GLY A 51 -5.07 8.04 -5.49
N TYR A 52 -6.33 8.08 -5.89
CA TYR A 52 -7.46 7.92 -4.99
C TYR A 52 -8.57 7.18 -5.70
N SER A 53 -9.22 6.26 -5.01
CA SER A 53 -10.39 5.56 -5.49
C SER A 53 -11.43 5.45 -4.38
N TYR A 54 -12.68 5.62 -4.77
CA TYR A 54 -13.82 5.37 -3.94
C TYR A 54 -14.88 4.62 -4.74
N SER A 55 -15.43 3.55 -4.18
CA SER A 55 -16.56 2.86 -4.76
C SER A 55 -17.59 2.53 -3.70
N ILE A 56 -18.84 2.63 -4.07
CA ILE A 56 -19.97 2.20 -3.26
C ILE A 56 -20.85 1.28 -4.11
N ASN A 57 -21.22 0.15 -3.53
CA ASN A 57 -22.11 -0.83 -4.12
C ASN A 57 -23.27 -1.06 -3.14
N ASP A 58 -24.43 -0.50 -3.50
CA ASP A 58 -25.67 -0.63 -2.73
C ASP A 58 -26.60 -1.65 -3.41
N LYS A 59 -26.98 -2.68 -2.66
CA LYS A 59 -27.92 -3.70 -3.12
C LYS A 59 -29.15 -3.74 -2.22
N LYS A 60 -30.29 -4.01 -2.82
CA LYS A 60 -31.57 -4.27 -2.15
C LYS A 60 -32.26 -5.42 -2.85
N ASN A 61 -32.92 -6.25 -2.08
CA ASN A 61 -33.76 -7.31 -2.59
C ASN A 61 -34.91 -7.60 -1.60
N PRO A 62 -35.86 -8.51 -1.88
CA PRO A 62 -36.97 -8.81 -0.97
C PRO A 62 -36.53 -9.30 0.42
N GLU A 63 -35.41 -10.01 0.54
CA GLU A 63 -34.88 -10.55 1.80
C GLU A 63 -33.95 -9.60 2.52
N THR A 64 -33.34 -8.67 1.78
CA THR A 64 -32.33 -7.73 2.28
C THR A 64 -32.85 -6.30 2.20
N GLU A 65 -32.95 -5.62 3.32
CA GLU A 65 -33.39 -4.22 3.37
C GLU A 65 -32.36 -3.32 2.68
N TYR A 66 -31.07 -3.51 3.01
CA TYR A 66 -29.94 -2.96 2.30
C TYR A 66 -28.68 -3.79 2.54
N GLU A 67 -27.82 -3.81 1.54
CA GLU A 67 -26.46 -4.34 1.59
C GLU A 67 -25.56 -3.30 0.93
N THR A 68 -24.64 -2.74 1.70
CA THR A 68 -23.76 -1.67 1.23
C THR A 68 -22.31 -2.09 1.39
N THR A 69 -21.55 -2.03 0.31
CA THR A 69 -20.09 -2.18 0.34
C THR A 69 -19.45 -0.86 -0.06
N LYS A 70 -18.54 -0.36 0.75
CA LYS A 70 -17.77 0.86 0.47
C LYS A 70 -16.28 0.53 0.45
N ASP A 71 -15.64 0.79 -0.69
CA ASP A 71 -14.22 0.60 -0.87
C ASP A 71 -13.54 1.97 -1.02
N TYR A 72 -12.51 2.17 -0.24
CA TYR A 72 -11.66 3.37 -0.27
C TYR A 72 -10.24 2.94 -0.58
N GLY A 73 -9.62 3.59 -1.52
CA GLY A 73 -8.21 3.41 -1.85
C GLY A 73 -7.50 4.76 -1.94
N ALA A 74 -6.34 4.88 -1.34
CA ALA A 74 -5.46 6.03 -1.50
C ALA A 74 -4.04 5.53 -1.66
N ASN A 75 -3.34 6.02 -2.67
CA ASN A 75 -1.95 5.67 -2.90
C ASN A 75 -1.11 6.91 -3.15
N PHE A 76 0.11 6.86 -2.64
CA PHE A 76 1.14 7.85 -2.86
C PHE A 76 2.42 7.13 -3.26
N ALA A 77 3.08 7.62 -4.29
CA ALA A 77 4.39 7.12 -4.70
C ALA A 77 5.35 8.29 -4.90
N TYR A 78 6.58 8.08 -4.46
CA TYR A 78 7.71 8.94 -4.69
C TYR A 78 8.78 8.14 -5.42
N SER A 79 9.29 8.67 -6.54
CA SER A 79 10.35 8.04 -7.32
C SER A 79 11.37 9.07 -7.73
N TYR A 80 12.59 8.92 -7.25
CA TYR A 80 13.71 9.79 -7.59
C TYR A 80 14.84 8.99 -8.22
N VAL A 81 15.21 9.39 -9.43
CA VAL A 81 16.37 8.85 -10.16
C VAL A 81 17.32 10.00 -10.41
N PRO A 82 18.46 10.06 -9.71
CA PRO A 82 19.41 11.15 -9.86
C PRO A 82 20.09 11.12 -11.24
N TYR A 83 20.21 12.29 -11.86
CA TYR A 83 21.06 12.46 -13.02
C TYR A 83 22.38 13.10 -12.57
N VAL A 84 23.26 12.26 -12.02
CA VAL A 84 24.55 12.70 -11.49
C VAL A 84 25.67 12.12 -12.36
N LYS A 85 26.61 12.97 -12.79
CA LYS A 85 27.81 12.50 -13.46
C LYS A 85 28.70 11.78 -12.43
N PRO A 86 29.21 10.58 -12.75
CA PRO A 86 30.11 9.87 -11.85
C PRO A 86 31.35 10.70 -11.53
N ILE A 87 31.76 10.73 -10.28
CA ILE A 87 32.97 11.36 -9.82
C ILE A 87 34.13 10.39 -10.00
N LYS A 88 35.19 10.82 -10.68
CA LYS A 88 36.44 10.08 -10.86
C LYS A 88 37.57 10.76 -10.11
N PRO A 89 37.70 10.53 -8.79
CA PRO A 89 38.65 11.28 -7.96
C PRO A 89 40.10 11.01 -8.33
N PHE A 90 40.38 9.78 -8.77
CA PHE A 90 41.77 9.36 -9.09
C PHE A 90 42.23 9.76 -10.50
N ASP A 91 41.36 10.20 -11.38
CA ASP A 91 41.69 10.60 -12.74
C ASP A 91 42.65 11.82 -12.75
N LYS A 92 42.42 12.75 -11.83
CA LYS A 92 43.25 13.96 -11.68
C LYS A 92 44.47 13.77 -10.78
N LEU A 93 44.40 12.86 -9.79
CA LEU A 93 45.46 12.61 -8.81
C LEU A 93 46.60 11.77 -9.34
N LEU A 94 46.31 10.81 -10.19
CA LEU A 94 47.29 9.85 -10.69
C LEU A 94 47.81 10.28 -12.05
N LYS A 95 48.99 10.92 -12.11
CA LYS A 95 49.61 11.39 -13.36
C LYS A 95 50.21 10.26 -14.22
N LYS A 96 50.70 9.16 -13.60
CA LYS A 96 51.26 8.01 -14.30
C LYS A 96 50.18 7.02 -14.79
N ASN A 97 50.43 6.37 -15.90
CA ASN A 97 49.49 5.44 -16.54
C ASN A 97 50.08 4.00 -16.54
N ASN A 98 50.32 3.45 -15.35
CA ASN A 98 50.77 2.08 -15.14
C ASN A 98 49.55 1.15 -14.98
N GLY A 99 49.68 -0.17 -15.11
CA GLY A 99 48.58 -1.12 -15.00
C GLY A 99 47.68 -0.92 -13.74
N TYR A 100 48.30 -0.70 -12.58
CA TYR A 100 47.55 -0.44 -11.33
C TYR A 100 46.91 0.97 -11.27
N THR A 101 47.59 1.99 -11.81
CA THR A 101 47.02 3.36 -11.84
C THR A 101 45.89 3.49 -12.84
N ARG A 102 45.91 2.69 -13.92
CA ARG A 102 44.82 2.62 -14.89
C ARG A 102 43.53 2.12 -14.26
N TYR A 103 43.62 1.10 -13.38
CA TYR A 103 42.45 0.63 -12.60
C TYR A 103 41.86 1.72 -11.71
N ALA A 104 42.71 2.37 -10.90
CA ALA A 104 42.24 3.43 -10.01
C ALA A 104 41.59 4.61 -10.75
N LYS A 105 42.13 4.99 -11.92
CA LYS A 105 41.56 6.05 -12.78
C LYS A 105 40.18 5.72 -13.34
N GLN A 106 39.88 4.45 -13.55
CA GLN A 106 38.59 4.01 -14.09
C GLN A 106 37.49 3.92 -13.01
N LEU A 107 37.86 3.96 -11.71
CA LEU A 107 36.90 3.97 -10.62
C LEU A 107 36.06 5.24 -10.68
N ALA A 108 34.80 5.05 -11.00
CA ALA A 108 33.79 6.09 -11.02
C ALA A 108 32.77 5.83 -9.92
N PHE A 109 32.53 6.85 -9.12
CA PHE A 109 31.62 6.79 -7.96
C PHE A 109 30.36 7.59 -8.26
N ASN A 110 29.20 6.96 -8.10
CA ASN A 110 27.90 7.64 -8.17
C ASN A 110 27.51 8.09 -6.77
N VAL A 111 27.32 9.39 -6.61
CA VAL A 111 27.10 10.03 -5.30
C VAL A 111 25.72 9.79 -4.75
N ALA A 112 24.72 9.62 -5.63
CA ALA A 112 23.33 9.53 -5.20
C ALA A 112 22.65 8.24 -5.67
N PRO A 113 21.90 7.55 -4.78
CA PRO A 113 21.08 6.41 -5.13
C PRO A 113 19.77 6.82 -5.80
N SER A 114 19.16 5.90 -6.54
CA SER A 114 17.75 5.98 -6.91
C SER A 114 16.90 5.54 -5.70
N ILE A 115 15.85 6.29 -5.41
CA ILE A 115 14.98 6.06 -4.26
C ILE A 115 13.55 5.93 -4.76
N ASN A 116 12.86 4.88 -4.31
CA ASN A 116 11.42 4.73 -4.49
C ASN A 116 10.76 4.50 -3.14
N PHE A 117 9.68 5.21 -2.92
CA PHE A 117 8.78 5.00 -1.79
C PHE A 117 7.36 4.88 -2.31
N GLN A 118 6.63 3.89 -1.87
CA GLN A 118 5.24 3.68 -2.22
C GLN A 118 4.45 3.42 -0.95
N THR A 119 3.27 4.00 -0.88
CA THR A 119 2.34 3.73 0.21
C THR A 119 0.92 3.66 -0.32
N ALA A 120 0.15 2.70 0.16
CA ALA A 120 -1.24 2.49 -0.22
C ALA A 120 -2.08 2.20 1.03
N MET A 121 -3.17 2.92 1.16
CA MET A 121 -4.19 2.68 2.17
C MET A 121 -5.43 2.11 1.48
N MET A 122 -5.94 1.00 1.99
CA MET A 122 -7.14 0.34 1.48
C MET A 122 -8.08 0.05 2.63
N ARG A 123 -9.28 0.61 2.55
CA ARG A 123 -10.35 0.37 3.52
C ARG A 123 -11.56 -0.21 2.83
N ASN A 124 -12.04 -1.35 3.34
CA ASN A 124 -13.31 -1.94 2.97
C ASN A 124 -14.27 -1.85 4.15
N TYR A 125 -15.47 -1.37 3.90
CA TYR A 125 -16.57 -1.36 4.86
C TYR A 125 -17.78 -2.05 4.24
N TYR A 126 -18.25 -3.09 4.88
CA TYR A 126 -19.43 -3.85 4.49
C TYR A 126 -20.50 -3.77 5.57
N GLU A 127 -21.75 -3.56 5.17
CA GLU A 127 -22.90 -3.48 6.06
C GLU A 127 -24.10 -4.14 5.40
N ILE A 128 -24.81 -4.97 6.16
CA ILE A 128 -26.04 -5.63 5.69
C ILE A 128 -27.11 -5.59 6.77
N LYS A 129 -28.34 -5.28 6.36
CA LYS A 129 -29.54 -5.43 7.16
C LYS A 129 -30.53 -6.35 6.44
N LEU A 130 -30.85 -7.45 7.10
CA LEU A 130 -31.85 -8.38 6.61
C LEU A 130 -33.26 -7.90 6.99
N ARG A 131 -34.24 -8.26 6.19
CA ARG A 131 -35.66 -8.00 6.50
C ARG A 131 -36.22 -9.11 7.39
N ASP A 132 -37.08 -8.71 8.33
CA ASP A 132 -37.83 -9.65 9.11
C ASP A 132 -39.04 -10.19 8.29
N LEU A 133 -38.82 -11.32 7.61
CA LEU A 133 -39.87 -11.98 6.84
C LEU A 133 -40.83 -12.76 7.75
N THR A 134 -40.37 -13.22 8.89
CA THR A 134 -41.17 -13.98 9.87
C THR A 134 -42.11 -13.07 10.62
N GLY A 135 -41.63 -11.91 11.11
CA GLY A 135 -42.45 -10.92 11.76
C GLY A 135 -43.51 -10.32 10.83
N ALA A 136 -43.17 -10.11 9.56
CA ALA A 136 -44.11 -9.66 8.55
C ALA A 136 -45.25 -10.70 8.31
N ALA A 137 -44.98 -11.99 8.45
CA ALA A 137 -45.97 -13.06 8.32
C ALA A 137 -46.80 -13.29 9.59
N THR A 138 -46.20 -13.14 10.76
CA THR A 138 -46.84 -13.41 12.06
C THR A 138 -47.43 -12.18 12.73
N GLY A 139 -47.13 -10.97 12.23
CA GLY A 139 -47.54 -9.70 12.80
C GLY A 139 -46.77 -9.31 14.07
N VAL A 140 -45.75 -10.08 14.48
CA VAL A 140 -44.88 -9.79 15.61
C VAL A 140 -43.52 -9.34 15.06
N PRO A 141 -43.17 -8.03 15.14
CA PRO A 141 -41.91 -7.54 14.63
C PRO A 141 -40.71 -8.17 15.37
N ASN A 142 -39.73 -8.65 14.61
CA ASN A 142 -38.43 -9.11 15.11
C ASN A 142 -37.37 -8.14 14.60
N ASP A 143 -36.67 -7.45 15.50
CA ASP A 143 -35.59 -6.54 15.09
C ASP A 143 -34.31 -7.33 14.80
N ILE A 144 -34.02 -7.53 13.50
CA ILE A 144 -32.79 -8.16 13.06
C ILE A 144 -31.67 -7.11 13.12
N PRO A 145 -30.62 -7.33 13.92
CA PRO A 145 -29.54 -6.36 14.04
C PRO A 145 -28.75 -6.22 12.73
N VAL A 146 -28.20 -5.03 12.52
CA VAL A 146 -27.30 -4.76 11.41
C VAL A 146 -25.99 -5.50 11.64
N THR A 147 -25.56 -6.23 10.60
CA THR A 147 -24.25 -6.89 10.58
C THR A 147 -23.29 -6.08 9.72
N PHE A 148 -22.09 -5.85 10.21
CA PHE A 148 -21.07 -5.11 9.47
C PHE A 148 -19.69 -5.71 9.68
N SER A 149 -18.81 -5.47 8.70
CA SER A 149 -17.39 -5.79 8.79
C SER A 149 -16.56 -4.62 8.25
N GLN A 150 -15.38 -4.49 8.76
CA GLN A 150 -14.48 -3.42 8.40
C GLN A 150 -13.05 -3.92 8.39
N ASN A 151 -12.30 -3.54 7.35
CA ASN A 151 -10.91 -3.88 7.19
C ASN A 151 -10.17 -2.65 6.67
N PHE A 152 -9.12 -2.25 7.36
CA PHE A 152 -8.32 -1.12 6.95
C PHE A 152 -6.84 -1.50 7.03
N TYR A 153 -6.19 -1.52 5.87
CA TYR A 153 -4.78 -1.86 5.71
C TYR A 153 -3.97 -0.69 5.16
N TRP A 154 -2.74 -0.63 5.58
CA TRP A 154 -1.77 0.35 5.14
C TRP A 154 -0.48 -0.35 4.72
N ASP A 155 -0.25 -0.41 3.41
CA ASP A 155 0.96 -0.94 2.81
C ASP A 155 1.98 0.17 2.59
N ARG A 156 3.23 -0.10 2.92
CA ARG A 156 4.38 0.79 2.71
C ARG A 156 5.52 -0.01 2.13
N ALA A 157 6.11 0.47 1.05
CA ALA A 157 7.27 -0.11 0.43
C ALA A 157 8.33 0.96 0.18
N PHE A 158 9.56 0.63 0.50
CA PHE A 158 10.73 1.45 0.25
C PHE A 158 11.74 0.66 -0.55
N SER A 159 12.35 1.25 -1.56
CA SER A 159 13.47 0.67 -2.26
C SER A 159 14.53 1.71 -2.60
N LEU A 160 15.77 1.28 -2.49
CA LEU A 160 16.96 2.03 -2.81
C LEU A 160 17.82 1.20 -3.74
N ASN A 161 18.23 1.77 -4.85
CA ASN A 161 19.18 1.16 -5.78
C ASN A 161 20.36 2.11 -5.99
N TRP A 162 21.53 1.65 -5.65
CA TRP A 162 22.75 2.45 -5.71
C TRP A 162 23.85 1.72 -6.47
N ALA A 163 24.06 2.12 -7.72
CA ALA A 163 25.26 1.76 -8.46
C ALA A 163 26.43 2.58 -7.91
N PHE A 164 26.93 2.23 -6.71
CA PHE A 164 27.96 2.99 -5.98
C PHE A 164 29.23 3.20 -6.84
N THR A 165 29.65 2.14 -7.54
CA THR A 165 30.67 2.24 -8.59
C THR A 165 30.15 1.56 -9.86
N ASN A 166 30.89 1.66 -10.96
CA ASN A 166 30.55 0.94 -12.19
C ASN A 166 30.41 -0.59 -11.98
N ASN A 167 31.07 -1.12 -10.95
CA ASN A 167 31.20 -2.54 -10.68
C ASN A 167 30.52 -2.99 -9.39
N LEU A 168 30.10 -2.05 -8.53
CA LEU A 168 29.44 -2.34 -7.26
C LEU A 168 28.02 -1.75 -7.27
N ASN A 169 27.05 -2.63 -7.23
CA ASN A 169 25.66 -2.29 -7.10
C ASN A 169 25.10 -2.74 -5.75
N ILE A 170 24.39 -1.86 -5.07
CA ILE A 170 23.75 -2.10 -3.78
C ILE A 170 22.25 -1.86 -3.95
N THR A 171 21.45 -2.85 -3.59
CA THR A 171 19.99 -2.74 -3.59
C THR A 171 19.48 -3.04 -2.20
N PHE A 172 18.60 -2.18 -1.72
CA PHE A 172 17.87 -2.38 -0.48
C PHE A 172 16.37 -2.22 -0.75
N SER A 173 15.56 -3.12 -0.24
CA SER A 173 14.10 -2.99 -0.28
C SER A 173 13.51 -3.40 1.06
N SER A 174 12.43 -2.75 1.43
CA SER A 174 11.64 -3.14 2.61
C SER A 174 10.15 -2.91 2.33
N GLY A 175 9.33 -3.82 2.84
CA GLY A 175 7.88 -3.78 2.78
C GLY A 175 7.28 -3.90 4.18
N THR A 176 6.19 -3.19 4.43
CA THR A 176 5.42 -3.30 5.67
C THR A 176 3.94 -3.31 5.31
N ASN A 177 3.23 -4.35 5.74
CA ASN A 177 1.78 -4.35 5.77
C ASN A 177 1.33 -4.10 7.20
N ALA A 178 0.56 -3.06 7.43
CA ALA A 178 0.02 -2.71 8.73
C ALA A 178 -1.51 -2.67 8.68
N ARG A 179 -2.14 -3.03 9.80
CA ARG A 179 -3.58 -2.86 9.99
C ARG A 179 -3.82 -1.58 10.77
N ILE A 180 -4.75 -0.76 10.27
CA ILE A 180 -5.29 0.38 11.02
C ILE A 180 -6.40 -0.14 11.92
N GLU A 181 -6.26 0.07 13.22
CA GLU A 181 -7.24 -0.40 14.19
C GLU A 181 -8.50 0.46 14.12
N GLU A 182 -9.63 -0.20 13.91
CA GLU A 182 -10.95 0.39 13.92
C GLU A 182 -11.77 -0.23 15.07
N PRO A 183 -12.45 0.56 15.91
CA PRO A 183 -13.37 0.02 16.89
C PRO A 183 -14.54 -0.67 16.19
N TYR A 184 -15.04 -1.76 16.76
CA TYR A 184 -16.18 -2.48 16.21
C TYR A 184 -17.49 -1.70 16.49
N VAL A 185 -17.71 -0.65 15.70
CA VAL A 185 -18.91 0.20 15.77
C VAL A 185 -19.44 0.45 14.36
N GLN A 186 -20.76 0.59 14.26
CA GLN A 186 -21.38 0.98 12.99
C GLN A 186 -20.95 2.41 12.61
N VAL A 187 -20.33 2.56 11.44
CA VAL A 187 -19.80 3.84 10.96
C VAL A 187 -20.89 4.59 10.19
N ASN A 188 -21.84 5.14 10.92
CA ASN A 188 -22.91 5.95 10.36
C ASN A 188 -23.09 7.22 11.20
N LYS A 189 -22.76 8.38 10.61
CA LYS A 189 -22.81 9.68 11.28
C LYS A 189 -24.23 10.09 11.67
N GLU A 190 -25.24 9.68 10.90
CA GLU A 190 -26.63 10.08 11.13
C GLU A 190 -27.33 9.18 12.15
N LEU A 191 -27.06 7.88 12.10
CA LEU A 191 -27.67 6.89 13.00
C LEU A 191 -26.92 6.73 14.32
N ASN A 192 -25.59 6.88 14.30
CA ASN A 192 -24.72 6.68 15.46
C ASN A 192 -23.60 7.74 15.51
N PRO A 193 -23.90 8.98 15.89
CA PRO A 193 -22.91 10.06 15.89
C PRO A 193 -21.76 9.82 16.87
N ASP A 194 -22.04 9.23 18.06
CA ASP A 194 -21.03 8.92 19.08
C ASP A 194 -20.08 7.82 18.60
N GLY A 195 -20.61 6.74 18.02
CA GLY A 195 -19.83 5.68 17.41
C GLY A 195 -18.97 6.19 16.23
N TYR A 196 -19.52 7.10 15.43
CA TYR A 196 -18.75 7.72 14.35
C TYR A 196 -17.59 8.58 14.88
N GLN A 197 -17.76 9.32 15.97
CA GLN A 197 -16.69 10.12 16.58
C GLN A 197 -15.61 9.21 17.18
N LEU A 198 -16.02 8.16 17.91
CA LEU A 198 -15.12 7.15 18.46
C LEU A 198 -14.27 6.50 17.36
N TRP A 199 -14.92 6.09 16.26
CA TRP A 199 -14.24 5.55 15.10
C TRP A 199 -13.20 6.52 14.54
N LYS A 200 -13.58 7.78 14.33
CA LYS A 200 -12.71 8.81 13.77
C LYS A 200 -11.46 9.06 14.62
N ASP A 201 -11.63 9.10 15.94
CA ASP A 201 -10.53 9.37 16.87
C ASP A 201 -9.59 8.16 16.97
N SER A 202 -10.14 6.94 17.00
CA SER A 202 -9.36 5.70 16.98
C SER A 202 -8.54 5.57 15.69
N VAL A 203 -9.16 5.79 14.54
CA VAL A 203 -8.47 5.74 13.24
C VAL A 203 -7.36 6.78 13.13
N LYS A 204 -7.61 8.02 13.59
CA LYS A 204 -6.58 9.07 13.62
C LYS A 204 -5.39 8.66 14.47
N LYS A 205 -5.65 8.12 15.67
CA LYS A 205 -4.60 7.64 16.55
C LYS A 205 -3.82 6.50 15.91
N SER A 206 -4.51 5.50 15.37
CA SER A 206 -3.86 4.37 14.72
C SER A 206 -3.01 4.79 13.51
N ILE A 207 -3.46 5.77 12.71
CA ILE A 207 -2.65 6.33 11.61
C ILE A 207 -1.43 7.08 12.16
N ALA A 208 -1.57 7.86 13.23
CA ALA A 208 -0.46 8.56 13.85
C ALA A 208 0.60 7.59 14.40
N ASP A 209 0.16 6.44 14.91
CA ASP A 209 1.02 5.35 15.40
C ASP A 209 1.53 4.43 14.27
N LEU A 210 1.30 4.79 12.99
CA LEU A 210 1.66 4.02 11.79
C LEU A 210 0.96 2.66 11.65
N GLY A 211 -0.12 2.45 12.35
CA GLY A 211 -0.88 1.20 12.39
C GLY A 211 -0.16 0.06 13.11
N THR A 212 -0.85 -1.05 13.26
CA THR A 212 -0.30 -2.28 13.84
C THR A 212 0.37 -3.10 12.74
N PRO A 213 1.71 -3.25 12.73
CA PRO A 213 2.39 -4.04 11.71
C PRO A 213 1.97 -5.50 11.80
N MET A 214 1.62 -6.06 10.64
CA MET A 214 1.21 -7.45 10.47
C MET A 214 2.29 -8.27 9.78
N LYS A 215 2.96 -7.65 8.79
CA LYS A 215 4.09 -8.24 8.07
C LYS A 215 5.16 -7.19 7.82
N TYR A 216 6.40 -7.64 7.90
CA TYR A 216 7.56 -6.86 7.51
C TYR A 216 8.52 -7.73 6.74
N ASP A 217 8.94 -7.27 5.59
CA ASP A 217 9.96 -7.89 4.77
C ASP A 217 11.08 -6.90 4.47
N GLN A 218 12.30 -7.42 4.42
CA GLN A 218 13.49 -6.65 4.10
C GLN A 218 14.43 -7.49 3.27
N GLN A 219 14.99 -6.91 2.24
CA GLN A 219 16.03 -7.52 1.43
C GLN A 219 17.17 -6.54 1.21
N PHE A 220 18.38 -7.02 1.42
CA PHE A 220 19.61 -6.33 1.08
C PHE A 220 20.40 -7.18 0.10
N MET A 221 20.84 -6.60 -1.01
CA MET A 221 21.69 -7.24 -2.01
C MET A 221 22.84 -6.31 -2.36
N ALA A 222 24.06 -6.86 -2.34
CA ALA A 222 25.24 -6.19 -2.85
C ALA A 222 25.92 -7.10 -3.87
N THR A 223 26.14 -6.60 -5.07
CA THR A 223 26.84 -7.33 -6.15
C THR A 223 28.05 -6.54 -6.58
N TRP A 224 29.20 -7.16 -6.47
CA TRP A 224 30.46 -6.58 -6.87
C TRP A 224 31.11 -7.43 -7.99
N GLN A 225 31.25 -6.84 -9.16
CA GLN A 225 32.04 -7.40 -10.24
C GLN A 225 33.50 -6.98 -10.05
N LEU A 226 34.33 -7.92 -9.67
CA LEU A 226 35.74 -7.68 -9.47
C LEU A 226 36.40 -7.37 -10.82
N PRO A 227 36.96 -6.18 -11.02
CA PRO A 227 37.53 -5.78 -12.32
C PRO A 227 38.93 -6.35 -12.54
N LEU A 228 39.07 -7.67 -12.41
CA LEU A 228 40.32 -8.40 -12.55
C LEU A 228 40.92 -8.24 -13.95
N GLN A 229 40.09 -7.99 -14.96
CA GLN A 229 40.51 -7.74 -16.35
C GLN A 229 41.43 -6.52 -16.50
N LEU A 230 41.50 -5.64 -15.50
CA LEU A 230 42.39 -4.48 -15.50
C LEU A 230 43.77 -4.79 -14.97
N ILE A 231 44.00 -6.01 -14.46
CA ILE A 231 45.28 -6.50 -13.97
C ILE A 231 45.91 -7.35 -15.11
N PRO A 232 47.07 -6.98 -15.66
CA PRO A 232 47.63 -7.62 -16.87
C PRO A 232 47.82 -9.16 -16.79
N VAL A 233 47.94 -9.71 -15.59
CA VAL A 233 48.11 -11.18 -15.38
C VAL A 233 46.75 -11.88 -15.26
N LEU A 234 45.65 -11.13 -14.98
CA LEU A 234 44.33 -11.65 -14.69
C LEU A 234 43.27 -11.15 -15.70
N ASP A 235 43.69 -10.61 -16.84
CA ASP A 235 42.83 -10.03 -17.87
C ASP A 235 41.86 -11.03 -18.50
N TRP A 236 42.18 -12.32 -18.45
CA TRP A 236 41.34 -13.44 -18.89
C TRP A 236 40.35 -13.93 -17.84
N THR A 237 40.35 -13.37 -16.61
CA THR A 237 39.50 -13.84 -15.51
C THR A 237 38.33 -12.92 -15.27
N ASN A 238 37.16 -13.52 -14.97
CA ASN A 238 35.96 -12.83 -14.47
C ASN A 238 35.62 -13.38 -13.10
N ALA A 239 35.42 -12.49 -12.13
CA ALA A 239 34.95 -12.87 -10.84
C ALA A 239 33.85 -11.87 -10.33
N SER A 240 32.84 -12.40 -9.75
CA SER A 240 31.80 -11.61 -9.10
C SER A 240 31.57 -12.10 -7.68
N LEU A 241 31.34 -11.17 -6.79
CA LEU A 241 30.94 -11.43 -5.40
C LEU A 241 29.54 -10.89 -5.21
N SER A 242 28.64 -11.71 -4.72
CA SER A 242 27.27 -11.30 -4.36
C SER A 242 26.99 -11.65 -2.91
N TYR A 243 26.40 -10.71 -2.21
CA TYR A 243 25.86 -10.90 -0.88
C TYR A 243 24.37 -10.60 -0.91
N ASN A 244 23.56 -11.52 -0.37
CA ASN A 244 22.13 -11.36 -0.26
C ASN A 244 21.71 -11.69 1.18
N ALA A 245 20.96 -10.80 1.79
CA ALA A 245 20.38 -10.99 3.12
C ALA A 245 18.88 -10.66 3.05
N THR A 246 18.07 -11.56 3.57
CA THR A 246 16.62 -11.37 3.65
C THR A 246 16.16 -11.51 5.09
N TYR A 247 15.21 -10.69 5.47
CA TYR A 247 14.56 -10.77 6.76
C TYR A 247 13.05 -10.68 6.55
N ASN A 248 12.31 -11.64 7.10
CA ASN A 248 10.86 -11.65 7.04
C ASN A 248 10.31 -11.84 8.44
N TRP A 249 9.34 -11.04 8.80
CA TRP A 249 8.64 -11.11 10.05
C TRP A 249 7.14 -11.10 9.82
N ASP A 250 6.44 -12.07 10.39
CA ASP A 250 4.99 -12.15 10.39
C ASP A 250 4.50 -12.10 11.84
N ARG A 251 3.49 -11.27 12.09
CA ARG A 251 2.83 -11.20 13.39
C ARG A 251 2.08 -12.50 13.65
N GLY A 252 2.22 -13.05 14.86
CA GLY A 252 1.45 -14.20 15.31
C GLY A 252 -0.05 -13.90 15.37
N ALA A 253 -0.85 -14.92 15.19
CA ALA A 253 -2.31 -14.81 15.36
C ALA A 253 -2.65 -14.58 16.84
N THR A 254 -3.58 -13.67 17.11
CA THR A 254 -4.16 -13.48 18.44
C THR A 254 -5.30 -14.47 18.60
N VAL A 255 -5.20 -15.41 19.55
CA VAL A 255 -6.22 -16.45 19.80
C VAL A 255 -7.27 -15.94 20.79
N SER A 256 -6.87 -15.07 21.74
CA SER A 256 -7.74 -14.33 22.64
C SER A 256 -7.06 -13.03 23.04
N GLU A 257 -7.77 -12.13 23.74
CA GLU A 257 -7.19 -10.83 24.18
C GLU A 257 -5.88 -10.99 24.96
N ASP A 258 -5.66 -12.14 25.64
CA ASP A 258 -4.51 -12.40 26.48
C ASP A 258 -3.50 -13.41 25.89
N ILE A 259 -3.79 -14.02 24.72
CA ILE A 259 -2.96 -15.08 24.14
C ILE A 259 -2.55 -14.71 22.72
N GLU A 260 -1.32 -14.22 22.57
CA GLU A 260 -0.68 -14.05 21.26
C GLU A 260 0.16 -15.30 20.94
N MET A 261 -0.07 -15.89 19.77
CA MET A 261 0.88 -16.85 19.20
C MET A 261 2.16 -16.11 18.82
N GLY A 262 3.32 -16.67 19.17
CA GLY A 262 4.60 -16.03 18.90
C GLY A 262 4.80 -15.63 17.46
N ASN A 263 5.53 -14.54 17.23
CA ASN A 263 5.84 -14.03 15.90
C ASN A 263 6.78 -14.99 15.16
N THR A 264 6.59 -15.10 13.84
CA THR A 264 7.45 -15.91 12.99
C THR A 264 8.53 -15.04 12.35
N ILE A 265 9.81 -15.43 12.52
CA ILE A 265 10.95 -14.79 11.87
C ILE A 265 11.60 -15.81 10.94
N LYS A 266 11.84 -15.40 9.69
CA LYS A 266 12.55 -16.20 8.68
C LYS A 266 13.68 -15.34 8.12
N ASN A 267 14.91 -15.82 8.25
CA ASN A 267 16.14 -15.18 7.75
C ASN A 267 16.65 -15.90 6.51
#